data_350033ec490295a5c40237cdc52d13ba
#
_entry.id   350033ec490295a5c40237cdc52d13ba
#
_cell.length_a   1.000
_cell.length_b   1.000
_cell.length_c   1.000
_cell.angle_alpha   90.00
_cell.angle_beta   90.00
_cell.angle_gamma   90.00
#
_symmetry.space_group_name_H-M   'P 1'
#
loop_
_entity.id
_entity.type
_entity.pdbx_description
1 polymer ?
#
loop_
_entity_poly.entity_id
_entity_poly.type
_entity_poly.pdbx_seq_one_letter_code
_entity_poly.pdbx_strand_id
1 'polypeptide(L)'
;RLFVLAGGKSRPPKGGLMVIDPTSGTTIAEHSFRSRIYESVNGSCPVVVGSTVMLTSSYSTGTVGVSISEDGKATQTWKARKLGLEFANAIVVDGNLYMVDGIRDRGGAVVCLEPTTGKELGRTEIDWSETVTLRGEQRELDFGLGTGSLLHLGKDQFLCLTDNGHLLRLKCTPTSTTVQNRVSLFHAGETWTPLV
;
A
#
# COMPACT_ATOMS: atom_id res chain seq x y z
N ARG A 1 7.68 0.87 -21.08
CA ARG A 1 6.23 0.91 -20.77
C ARG A 1 6.00 1.78 -19.55
N LEU A 2 4.97 2.62 -19.58
CA LEU A 2 4.48 3.39 -18.45
C LEU A 2 3.21 2.70 -17.90
N PHE A 3 3.16 2.49 -16.60
CA PHE A 3 2.02 1.86 -15.92
C PHE A 3 1.28 2.91 -15.10
N VAL A 4 0.01 3.09 -15.35
CA VAL A 4 -0.83 4.12 -14.71
C VAL A 4 -2.06 3.44 -14.10
N LEU A 5 -2.33 3.65 -12.83
CA LEU A 5 -3.58 3.26 -12.19
C LEU A 5 -4.54 4.46 -12.20
N ALA A 6 -5.39 4.49 -13.20
CA ALA A 6 -6.35 5.57 -13.39
C ALA A 6 -7.67 5.30 -12.68
N GLY A 7 -8.31 6.38 -12.23
CA GLY A 7 -9.64 6.32 -11.66
C GLY A 7 -10.38 7.64 -11.91
N GLY A 8 -11.65 7.58 -12.22
CA GLY A 8 -12.47 8.76 -12.53
C GLY A 8 -13.79 8.77 -11.79
N LYS A 9 -14.37 9.97 -11.70
CA LYS A 9 -15.74 10.20 -11.21
C LYS A 9 -16.73 9.86 -12.33
N SER A 10 -17.15 8.61 -12.40
CA SER A 10 -18.21 8.16 -13.31
C SER A 10 -19.27 7.37 -12.55
N ARG A 11 -20.46 7.20 -13.10
CA ARG A 11 -21.52 6.34 -12.54
C ARG A 11 -21.93 5.30 -13.59
N PRO A 12 -21.61 4.02 -13.38
CA PRO A 12 -20.81 3.45 -12.29
C PRO A 12 -19.33 3.88 -12.36
N PRO A 13 -18.57 3.82 -11.24
CA PRO A 13 -17.14 4.15 -11.23
C PRO A 13 -16.36 3.29 -12.22
N LYS A 14 -15.50 3.91 -13.03
CA LYS A 14 -14.62 3.24 -14.00
C LYS A 14 -13.19 3.61 -13.72
N GLY A 15 -12.28 2.77 -14.13
CA GLY A 15 -10.84 2.96 -14.00
C GLY A 15 -10.10 1.64 -13.93
N GLY A 16 -8.78 1.72 -13.85
CA GLY A 16 -7.91 0.55 -13.80
C GLY A 16 -6.52 0.84 -14.31
N LEU A 17 -5.80 -0.22 -14.57
CA LEU A 17 -4.48 -0.16 -15.18
C LEU A 17 -4.57 0.28 -16.64
N MET A 18 -3.74 1.24 -17.00
CA MET A 18 -3.39 1.57 -18.37
C MET A 18 -1.89 1.34 -18.55
N VAL A 19 -1.50 0.61 -19.56
CA VAL A 19 -0.11 0.41 -19.97
C VAL A 19 0.12 1.21 -21.24
N ILE A 20 1.03 2.16 -21.19
CA ILE A 20 1.23 3.15 -22.26
C ILE A 20 2.66 3.01 -22.81
N ASP A 21 2.80 3.12 -24.12
CA ASP A 21 4.07 3.36 -24.76
C ASP A 21 4.47 4.83 -24.54
N PRO A 22 5.55 5.12 -23.80
CA PRO A 22 5.94 6.49 -23.50
C PRO A 22 6.42 7.29 -24.71
N THR A 23 6.78 6.61 -25.81
CA THR A 23 7.28 7.25 -27.03
C THR A 23 6.14 7.76 -27.91
N SER A 24 5.10 6.94 -28.08
CA SER A 24 3.96 7.25 -28.95
C SER A 24 2.73 7.76 -28.20
N GLY A 25 2.65 7.53 -26.88
CA GLY A 25 1.44 7.77 -26.09
C GLY A 25 0.34 6.73 -26.31
N THR A 26 0.62 5.68 -27.10
CA THR A 26 -0.37 4.64 -27.42
C THR A 26 -0.66 3.75 -26.21
N THR A 27 -1.91 3.46 -25.94
CA THR A 27 -2.29 2.45 -24.93
C THR A 27 -2.02 1.05 -25.48
N ILE A 28 -1.15 0.31 -24.79
CA ILE A 28 -0.73 -1.06 -25.14
C ILE A 28 -1.69 -2.09 -24.55
N ALA A 29 -2.12 -1.86 -23.30
CA ALA A 29 -2.99 -2.76 -22.54
C ALA A 29 -3.84 -2.02 -21.53
N GLU A 30 -4.99 -2.59 -21.20
CA GLU A 30 -5.87 -2.09 -20.13
C GLU A 30 -6.37 -3.24 -19.27
N HIS A 31 -6.55 -2.98 -17.98
CA HIS A 31 -7.18 -3.92 -17.05
C HIS A 31 -8.08 -3.17 -16.09
N SER A 32 -9.38 -3.50 -16.08
CA SER A 32 -10.35 -2.86 -15.19
C SER A 32 -10.06 -3.18 -13.72
N PHE A 33 -9.81 -2.15 -12.93
CA PHE A 33 -9.55 -2.26 -11.50
C PHE A 33 -10.07 -1.02 -10.78
N ARG A 34 -11.26 -1.09 -10.23
CA ARG A 34 -11.93 0.02 -9.54
C ARG A 34 -12.93 -0.50 -8.53
N SER A 35 -13.01 0.14 -7.36
CA SER A 35 -14.11 -0.08 -6.42
C SER A 35 -15.45 0.37 -7.02
N ARG A 36 -16.52 -0.30 -6.63
CA ARG A 36 -17.90 0.10 -6.97
C ARG A 36 -18.41 1.28 -6.14
N ILE A 37 -17.69 1.64 -5.07
CA ILE A 37 -18.01 2.79 -4.23
C ILE A 37 -17.71 4.07 -5.01
N TYR A 38 -18.70 4.94 -5.14
CA TYR A 38 -18.64 6.12 -6.00
C TYR A 38 -17.47 7.07 -5.64
N GLU A 39 -17.26 7.31 -4.37
CA GLU A 39 -16.22 8.23 -3.87
C GLU A 39 -14.85 7.56 -3.65
N SER A 40 -14.70 6.29 -4.04
CA SER A 40 -13.39 5.60 -3.95
C SER A 40 -12.36 6.28 -4.82
N VAL A 41 -11.09 6.08 -4.49
CA VAL A 41 -9.94 6.55 -5.26
C VAL A 41 -9.01 5.39 -5.62
N ASN A 42 -8.23 5.55 -6.68
CA ASN A 42 -7.07 4.72 -7.00
C ASN A 42 -5.84 5.60 -6.72
N GLY A 43 -5.41 5.65 -5.46
CA GLY A 43 -4.36 6.56 -5.00
C GLY A 43 -2.96 5.94 -4.94
N SER A 44 -2.87 4.61 -4.99
CA SER A 44 -1.59 3.89 -5.01
C SER A 44 -1.04 3.73 -6.43
N CYS A 45 0.28 3.74 -6.59
CA CYS A 45 0.91 3.47 -7.88
C CYS A 45 0.92 1.97 -8.20
N PRO A 46 0.84 1.57 -9.48
CA PRO A 46 1.15 0.21 -9.89
C PRO A 46 2.60 -0.16 -9.52
N VAL A 47 2.80 -1.36 -9.00
CA VAL A 47 4.14 -1.86 -8.67
C VAL A 47 4.49 -3.02 -9.58
N VAL A 48 5.62 -2.90 -10.28
CA VAL A 48 6.06 -3.91 -11.27
C VAL A 48 7.14 -4.79 -10.66
N VAL A 49 6.92 -6.10 -10.66
CA VAL A 49 7.91 -7.10 -10.20
C VAL A 49 7.99 -8.21 -11.25
N GLY A 50 9.11 -8.26 -11.96
CA GLY A 50 9.27 -9.18 -13.10
C GLY A 50 8.18 -8.95 -14.16
N SER A 51 7.39 -9.98 -14.44
CA SER A 51 6.25 -9.93 -15.38
C SER A 51 4.90 -9.58 -14.74
N THR A 52 4.87 -9.37 -13.42
CA THR A 52 3.64 -9.07 -12.68
C THR A 52 3.53 -7.59 -12.38
N VAL A 53 2.38 -7.00 -12.65
CA VAL A 53 1.98 -5.67 -12.23
C VAL A 53 1.01 -5.82 -11.06
N MET A 54 1.41 -5.39 -9.88
CA MET A 54 0.52 -5.36 -8.72
C MET A 54 -0.31 -4.07 -8.73
N LEU A 55 -1.61 -4.22 -8.55
CA LEU A 55 -2.56 -3.11 -8.35
C LEU A 55 -3.21 -3.28 -6.99
N THR A 56 -3.38 -2.18 -6.27
CA THR A 56 -4.01 -2.19 -4.94
C THR A 56 -4.97 -1.03 -4.79
N SER A 57 -6.04 -1.26 -4.08
CA SER A 57 -6.99 -0.22 -3.67
C SER A 57 -7.75 -0.70 -2.44
N SER A 58 -8.00 0.20 -1.50
CA SER A 58 -8.90 -0.05 -0.39
C SER A 58 -10.37 -0.16 -0.86
N TYR A 59 -11.34 0.20 -0.07
CA TYR A 59 -12.77 0.19 -0.42
C TYR A 59 -13.30 -1.19 -0.83
N SER A 60 -12.83 -2.26 -0.14
CA SER A 60 -13.20 -3.66 -0.41
C SER A 60 -12.81 -4.16 -1.82
N THR A 61 -11.88 -3.49 -2.48
CA THR A 61 -11.37 -3.87 -3.81
C THR A 61 -10.27 -4.92 -3.68
N GLY A 62 -9.32 -4.69 -2.77
CA GLY A 62 -8.19 -5.58 -2.50
C GLY A 62 -7.00 -5.31 -3.39
N THR A 63 -6.11 -6.29 -3.47
CA THR A 63 -4.88 -6.27 -4.26
C THR A 63 -4.91 -7.39 -5.30
N VAL A 64 -4.42 -7.12 -6.50
CA VAL A 64 -4.36 -8.09 -7.60
C VAL A 64 -3.00 -8.09 -8.27
N GLY A 65 -2.58 -9.22 -8.79
CA GLY A 65 -1.50 -9.33 -9.75
C GLY A 65 -2.06 -9.44 -11.17
N VAL A 66 -1.46 -8.70 -12.09
CA VAL A 66 -1.82 -8.66 -13.50
C VAL A 66 -0.58 -8.94 -14.34
N SER A 67 -0.63 -9.92 -15.22
CA SER A 67 0.40 -10.15 -16.25
C SER A 67 0.02 -9.45 -17.54
N ILE A 68 1.04 -8.93 -18.25
CA ILE A 68 0.85 -8.30 -19.57
C ILE A 68 1.66 -9.10 -20.58
N SER A 69 0.98 -9.75 -21.51
CA SER A 69 1.61 -10.49 -22.60
C SER A 69 2.21 -9.56 -23.65
N GLU A 70 3.00 -10.11 -24.58
CA GLU A 70 3.65 -9.34 -25.64
C GLU A 70 2.65 -8.69 -26.60
N ASP A 71 1.53 -9.37 -26.87
CA ASP A 71 0.41 -8.89 -27.71
C ASP A 71 -0.49 -7.88 -26.99
N GLY A 72 -0.14 -7.45 -25.77
CA GLY A 72 -0.86 -6.41 -25.02
C GLY A 72 -2.07 -6.93 -24.22
N LYS A 73 -2.25 -8.24 -24.07
CA LYS A 73 -3.34 -8.78 -23.25
C LYS A 73 -3.00 -8.71 -21.76
N ALA A 74 -3.82 -8.01 -21.00
CA ALA A 74 -3.76 -7.94 -19.54
C ALA A 74 -4.60 -9.05 -18.91
N THR A 75 -4.00 -9.87 -18.05
CA THR A 75 -4.67 -11.00 -17.41
C THR A 75 -4.42 -10.98 -15.90
N GLN A 76 -5.50 -10.96 -15.10
CA GLN A 76 -5.36 -11.09 -13.66
C GLN A 76 -4.92 -12.50 -13.30
N THR A 77 -3.82 -12.63 -12.56
CA THR A 77 -3.23 -13.92 -12.18
C THR A 77 -3.63 -14.33 -10.76
N TRP A 78 -3.79 -13.38 -9.86
CA TRP A 78 -4.23 -13.64 -8.48
C TRP A 78 -5.00 -12.45 -7.89
N LYS A 79 -5.64 -12.68 -6.73
CA LYS A 79 -6.36 -11.64 -5.97
C LYS A 79 -6.33 -11.90 -4.46
N ALA A 80 -5.86 -10.91 -3.69
CA ALA A 80 -5.95 -10.84 -2.23
C ALA A 80 -7.07 -9.84 -1.84
N ARG A 81 -8.28 -10.36 -1.57
CA ARG A 81 -9.49 -9.54 -1.40
C ARG A 81 -9.49 -8.65 -0.16
N LYS A 82 -8.80 -9.06 0.91
CA LYS A 82 -8.80 -8.38 2.21
C LYS A 82 -7.63 -7.42 2.39
N LEU A 83 -6.72 -7.38 1.44
CA LEU A 83 -5.51 -6.56 1.48
C LEU A 83 -5.65 -5.43 0.48
N GLY A 84 -5.65 -4.19 0.92
CA GLY A 84 -5.79 -3.04 0.02
C GLY A 84 -5.21 -1.76 0.61
N LEU A 85 -4.38 -1.09 -0.17
CA LEU A 85 -3.82 0.22 0.17
C LEU A 85 -4.70 1.34 -0.37
N GLU A 86 -4.73 2.46 0.32
CA GLU A 86 -5.50 3.64 -0.10
C GLU A 86 -4.62 4.66 -0.82
N PHE A 87 -3.58 5.15 -0.17
CA PHE A 87 -2.67 6.18 -0.70
C PHE A 87 -1.20 5.76 -0.67
N ALA A 88 -0.84 4.79 0.19
CA ALA A 88 0.51 4.29 0.28
C ALA A 88 0.84 3.34 -0.88
N ASN A 89 2.13 3.16 -1.14
CA ASN A 89 2.63 2.23 -2.14
C ASN A 89 3.27 1.01 -1.47
N ALA A 90 3.17 -0.14 -2.10
CA ALA A 90 4.00 -1.28 -1.73
C ALA A 90 5.45 -1.06 -2.20
N ILE A 91 6.40 -1.64 -1.49
CA ILE A 91 7.83 -1.56 -1.78
C ILE A 91 8.34 -2.94 -2.18
N VAL A 92 9.18 -2.99 -3.20
CA VAL A 92 9.85 -4.22 -3.64
C VAL A 92 11.22 -4.30 -2.99
N VAL A 93 11.46 -5.36 -2.21
CA VAL A 93 12.78 -5.66 -1.64
C VAL A 93 13.05 -7.14 -1.83
N ASP A 94 14.21 -7.46 -2.44
CA ASP A 94 14.65 -8.84 -2.73
C ASP A 94 13.57 -9.71 -3.39
N GLY A 95 12.83 -9.10 -4.32
CA GLY A 95 11.77 -9.79 -5.08
C GLY A 95 10.44 -9.97 -4.34
N ASN A 96 10.31 -9.52 -3.09
CA ASN A 96 9.08 -9.56 -2.31
C ASN A 96 8.42 -8.18 -2.21
N LEU A 97 7.10 -8.16 -2.00
CA LEU A 97 6.31 -6.94 -1.81
C LEU A 97 6.04 -6.71 -0.33
N TYR A 98 6.46 -5.55 0.18
CA TYR A 98 6.16 -5.11 1.54
C TYR A 98 5.16 -3.96 1.51
N MET A 99 4.17 -3.99 2.40
CA MET A 99 3.14 -2.96 2.49
C MET A 99 2.55 -2.86 3.89
N VAL A 100 1.92 -1.74 4.19
CA VAL A 100 1.12 -1.57 5.41
C VAL A 100 -0.34 -1.82 5.08
N ASP A 101 -0.91 -2.89 5.63
CA ASP A 101 -2.33 -3.21 5.55
C ASP A 101 -3.03 -2.69 6.80
N GLY A 102 -3.67 -1.57 6.68
CA GLY A 102 -4.34 -0.92 7.80
C GLY A 102 -5.54 -0.09 7.35
N ILE A 103 -6.36 0.25 8.33
CA ILE A 103 -7.49 1.14 8.17
C ILE A 103 -7.19 2.38 9.00
N ARG A 104 -7.60 3.54 8.53
CA ARG A 104 -7.47 4.82 9.24
C ARG A 104 -7.83 4.68 10.72
N ASP A 105 -7.00 5.28 11.59
CA ASP A 105 -7.18 5.35 13.05
C ASP A 105 -7.26 3.98 13.76
N ARG A 106 -6.87 2.88 13.12
CA ARG A 106 -6.96 1.54 13.72
C ARG A 106 -5.83 0.65 13.31
N GLY A 107 -5.14 0.08 14.30
CA GLY A 107 -4.22 -1.03 14.16
C GLY A 107 -3.33 -0.94 12.92
N GLY A 108 -3.20 -2.04 12.25
CA GLY A 108 -2.45 -2.18 11.00
C GLY A 108 -1.31 -3.16 11.11
N ALA A 109 -0.99 -3.79 9.99
CA ALA A 109 0.06 -4.79 9.90
C ALA A 109 1.06 -4.43 8.81
N VAL A 110 2.33 -4.77 9.03
CA VAL A 110 3.26 -4.92 7.92
C VAL A 110 3.04 -6.30 7.31
N VAL A 111 2.78 -6.32 6.02
CA VAL A 111 2.52 -7.55 5.24
C VAL A 111 3.60 -7.72 4.19
N CYS A 112 4.08 -8.94 4.04
CA CYS A 112 4.97 -9.34 2.96
C CYS A 112 4.26 -10.33 2.04
N LEU A 113 4.26 -10.05 0.72
CA LEU A 113 3.68 -10.93 -0.30
C LEU A 113 4.74 -11.45 -1.26
N GLU A 114 4.53 -12.67 -1.72
CA GLU A 114 5.16 -13.20 -2.93
C GLU A 114 4.42 -12.64 -4.16
N PRO A 115 5.08 -11.88 -5.06
CA PRO A 115 4.39 -11.09 -6.08
C PRO A 115 3.75 -11.90 -7.20
N THR A 116 4.22 -13.12 -7.50
CA THR A 116 3.72 -13.92 -8.62
C THR A 116 2.41 -14.65 -8.30
N THR A 117 2.20 -14.99 -7.03
CA THR A 117 1.02 -15.72 -6.55
C THR A 117 0.10 -14.89 -5.64
N GLY A 118 0.60 -13.78 -5.10
CA GLY A 118 -0.07 -13.00 -4.07
C GLY A 118 -0.15 -13.70 -2.71
N LYS A 119 0.68 -14.76 -2.52
CA LYS A 119 0.74 -15.48 -1.24
C LYS A 119 1.32 -14.57 -0.16
N GLU A 120 0.62 -14.46 0.96
CA GLU A 120 1.13 -13.79 2.15
C GLU A 120 2.22 -14.67 2.77
N LEU A 121 3.45 -14.14 2.85
CA LEU A 121 4.61 -14.78 3.45
C LEU A 121 4.68 -14.50 4.94
N GLY A 122 4.28 -13.32 5.34
CA GLY A 122 4.22 -12.89 6.73
C GLY A 122 3.33 -11.68 6.93
N ARG A 123 2.80 -11.60 8.15
CA ARG A 123 1.98 -10.49 8.65
C ARG A 123 2.38 -10.22 10.09
N THR A 124 2.63 -8.98 10.43
CA THR A 124 2.90 -8.54 11.81
C THR A 124 2.03 -7.35 12.13
N GLU A 125 1.05 -7.55 13.01
CA GLU A 125 0.24 -6.48 13.58
C GLU A 125 1.11 -5.61 14.50
N ILE A 126 0.97 -4.28 14.41
CA ILE A 126 1.73 -3.33 15.19
C ILE A 126 0.78 -2.30 15.77
N ASP A 127 0.61 -2.35 17.06
CA ASP A 127 -0.18 -1.42 17.87
C ASP A 127 0.51 -1.15 19.20
N TRP A 128 0.18 -0.02 19.83
CA TRP A 128 0.72 0.38 21.13
C TRP A 128 -0.15 1.42 21.78
N SER A 129 -0.07 1.54 23.12
CA SER A 129 -0.68 2.65 23.87
C SER A 129 0.42 3.66 24.26
N GLU A 130 0.06 4.93 24.31
CA GLU A 130 0.94 6.02 24.71
C GLU A 130 0.17 7.12 25.45
N THR A 131 0.76 7.63 26.52
CA THR A 131 0.20 8.80 27.23
C THR A 131 0.57 10.06 26.48
N VAL A 132 -0.43 10.79 26.01
CA VAL A 132 -0.27 12.08 25.30
C VAL A 132 -0.88 13.22 26.09
N THR A 133 -0.34 14.42 25.94
CA THR A 133 -0.94 15.63 26.52
C THR A 133 -1.82 16.32 25.48
N LEU A 134 -3.13 16.27 25.67
CA LEU A 134 -4.10 16.95 24.82
C LEU A 134 -4.77 18.07 25.60
N ARG A 135 -4.64 19.31 25.13
CA ARG A 135 -5.23 20.51 25.76
C ARG A 135 -4.88 20.66 27.25
N GLY A 136 -3.67 20.23 27.63
CA GLY A 136 -3.20 20.29 29.02
C GLY A 136 -3.57 19.08 29.90
N GLU A 137 -4.33 18.14 29.39
CA GLU A 137 -4.69 16.89 30.09
C GLU A 137 -3.90 15.71 29.57
N GLN A 138 -3.44 14.84 30.45
CA GLN A 138 -2.83 13.57 30.07
C GLN A 138 -3.93 12.54 29.78
N ARG A 139 -3.80 11.87 28.61
CA ARG A 139 -4.71 10.79 28.18
C ARG A 139 -3.91 9.65 27.60
N GLU A 140 -4.31 8.44 27.93
CA GLU A 140 -3.80 7.24 27.27
C GLU A 140 -4.57 7.02 25.97
N LEU A 141 -3.86 6.92 24.86
CA LEU A 141 -4.42 6.68 23.53
C LEU A 141 -3.77 5.46 22.91
N ASP A 142 -4.58 4.71 22.17
CA ASP A 142 -4.11 3.59 21.37
C ASP A 142 -3.73 4.04 19.95
N PHE A 143 -2.61 3.57 19.47
CA PHE A 143 -2.05 3.87 18.17
C PHE A 143 -1.74 2.59 17.42
N GLY A 144 -1.62 2.70 16.10
CA GLY A 144 -1.18 1.64 15.21
C GLY A 144 -0.56 2.21 13.95
N LEU A 145 -0.33 1.35 12.97
CA LEU A 145 0.24 1.78 11.68
C LEU A 145 -0.76 2.58 10.84
N GLY A 146 -2.06 2.36 11.04
CA GLY A 146 -3.10 2.97 10.22
C GLY A 146 -2.87 2.72 8.72
N THR A 147 -2.99 3.76 7.92
CA THR A 147 -2.68 3.77 6.48
C THR A 147 -1.23 4.17 6.19
N GLY A 148 -0.32 3.83 7.08
CA GLY A 148 1.07 4.25 7.07
C GLY A 148 1.83 3.93 5.78
N SER A 149 2.90 4.67 5.53
CA SER A 149 3.79 4.49 4.39
C SER A 149 5.15 3.94 4.80
N LEU A 150 5.72 3.05 3.97
CA LEU A 150 7.04 2.47 4.17
C LEU A 150 8.09 3.16 3.31
N LEU A 151 9.33 3.24 3.83
CA LEU A 151 10.53 3.60 3.10
C LEU A 151 11.62 2.57 3.41
N HIS A 152 12.22 1.98 2.38
CA HIS A 152 13.32 1.01 2.53
C HIS A 152 14.67 1.74 2.70
N LEU A 153 15.40 1.39 3.76
CA LEU A 153 16.71 1.98 4.09
C LEU A 153 17.90 1.11 3.65
N GLY A 154 17.63 -0.04 3.09
CA GLY A 154 18.63 -1.06 2.71
C GLY A 154 18.58 -2.26 3.67
N LYS A 155 19.00 -3.42 3.16
CA LYS A 155 18.91 -4.72 3.85
C LYS A 155 17.49 -4.99 4.38
N ASP A 156 17.37 -5.29 5.65
CA ASP A 156 16.10 -5.55 6.35
C ASP A 156 15.53 -4.33 7.10
N GLN A 157 16.06 -3.12 6.83
CA GLN A 157 15.71 -1.89 7.56
C GLN A 157 14.69 -1.05 6.79
N PHE A 158 13.66 -0.61 7.48
CA PHE A 158 12.60 0.23 6.95
C PHE A 158 12.27 1.38 7.92
N LEU A 159 11.76 2.46 7.39
CA LEU A 159 10.97 3.44 8.13
C LEU A 159 9.49 3.27 7.79
N CYS A 160 8.64 3.52 8.77
CA CYS A 160 7.21 3.62 8.59
C CYS A 160 6.72 4.93 9.20
N LEU A 161 6.12 5.80 8.38
CA LEU A 161 5.38 6.95 8.87
C LEU A 161 3.91 6.55 8.97
N THR A 162 3.36 6.63 10.17
CA THR A 162 1.95 6.32 10.41
C THR A 162 1.06 7.52 10.07
N ASP A 163 -0.22 7.29 9.86
CA ASP A 163 -1.18 8.35 9.53
C ASP A 163 -1.38 9.36 10.67
N ASN A 164 -1.07 9.00 11.90
CA ASN A 164 -1.17 9.86 13.08
C ASN A 164 0.15 10.58 13.46
N GLY A 165 1.21 10.43 12.67
CA GLY A 165 2.46 11.20 12.79
C GLY A 165 3.56 10.55 13.61
N HIS A 166 3.50 9.25 13.87
CA HIS A 166 4.63 8.50 14.43
C HIS A 166 5.55 7.99 13.33
N LEU A 167 6.85 8.07 13.57
CA LEU A 167 7.88 7.46 12.75
C LEU A 167 8.46 6.25 13.46
N LEU A 168 8.34 5.09 12.83
CA LEU A 168 8.87 3.82 13.33
C LEU A 168 10.08 3.40 12.50
N ARG A 169 11.13 2.92 13.18
CA ARG A 169 12.19 2.14 12.55
C ARG A 169 11.84 0.66 12.71
N LEU A 170 11.76 -0.03 11.60
CA LEU A 170 11.36 -1.43 11.52
C LEU A 170 12.49 -2.29 10.97
N LYS A 171 12.60 -3.51 11.49
CA LYS A 171 13.35 -4.59 10.88
C LYS A 171 12.34 -5.56 10.28
N CYS A 172 12.32 -5.69 8.94
CA CYS A 172 11.37 -6.55 8.24
C CYS A 172 12.11 -7.70 7.55
N THR A 173 11.56 -8.89 7.73
CA THR A 173 11.90 -10.09 6.96
C THR A 173 10.65 -10.55 6.21
N PRO A 174 10.73 -11.47 5.25
CA PRO A 174 9.52 -11.96 4.58
C PRO A 174 8.46 -12.53 5.52
N THR A 175 8.86 -13.04 6.68
CA THR A 175 7.95 -13.73 7.63
C THR A 175 7.61 -12.93 8.88
N SER A 176 8.32 -11.85 9.18
CA SER A 176 8.13 -11.09 10.42
C SER A 176 8.63 -9.66 10.34
N THR A 177 8.06 -8.80 11.16
CA THR A 177 8.50 -7.41 11.38
C THR A 177 8.71 -7.15 12.86
N THR A 178 9.77 -6.43 13.20
CA THR A 178 10.08 -6.00 14.57
C THR A 178 10.25 -4.50 14.61
N VAL A 179 9.56 -3.84 15.55
CA VAL A 179 9.77 -2.42 15.84
C VAL A 179 11.06 -2.27 16.62
N GLN A 180 12.01 -1.51 16.07
CA GLN A 180 13.28 -1.22 16.72
C GLN A 180 13.23 0.07 17.51
N ASN A 181 12.61 1.10 16.95
CA ASN A 181 12.45 2.41 17.57
C ASN A 181 11.14 3.05 17.09
N ARG A 182 10.61 3.95 17.90
CA ARG A 182 9.45 4.78 17.61
C ARG A 182 9.65 6.18 18.16
N VAL A 183 9.19 7.19 17.41
CA VAL A 183 9.16 8.59 17.85
C VAL A 183 7.88 9.25 17.32
N SER A 184 7.23 10.04 18.16
CA SER A 184 6.17 10.94 17.74
C SER A 184 6.79 12.20 17.15
N LEU A 185 6.56 12.46 15.86
CA LEU A 185 7.07 13.66 15.17
C LEU A 185 6.10 14.83 15.31
N PHE A 186 4.81 14.53 15.19
CA PHE A 186 3.70 15.48 15.31
C PHE A 186 2.42 14.69 15.64
N HIS A 187 1.40 15.40 16.07
CA HIS A 187 0.09 14.81 16.23
C HIS A 187 -0.80 15.27 15.05
N ALA A 188 -1.26 14.33 14.27
CA ALA A 188 -2.21 14.55 13.18
C ALA A 188 -3.40 13.61 13.33
N GLY A 189 -4.58 14.08 12.95
CA GLY A 189 -5.72 13.19 12.79
C GLY A 189 -5.54 12.27 11.57
N GLU A 190 -4.72 12.70 10.61
CA GLU A 190 -4.52 11.97 9.36
C GLU A 190 -3.34 12.54 8.56
N THR A 191 -2.49 11.67 8.06
CA THR A 191 -1.37 12.01 7.16
C THR A 191 -1.34 11.05 5.99
N TRP A 192 -1.32 11.57 4.76
CA TRP A 192 -1.32 10.77 3.53
C TRP A 192 -0.05 10.91 2.70
N THR A 193 0.83 11.83 3.09
CA THR A 193 2.10 12.04 2.39
C THR A 193 3.05 10.89 2.67
N PRO A 194 3.51 10.17 1.64
CA PRO A 194 4.49 9.10 1.83
C PRO A 194 5.85 9.66 2.20
N LEU A 195 6.67 8.81 2.85
CA LEU A 195 8.10 9.04 3.00
C LEU A 195 8.79 8.98 1.63
N VAL A 196 9.76 9.85 1.40
CA VAL A 196 10.60 9.92 0.20
C VAL A 196 12.07 10.09 0.57
#